data_eaf513235a4d18a1256a8a1fb777dbfb
#
_entry.id   eaf513235a4d18a1256a8a1fb777dbfb
#
_cell.length_a   1.000
_cell.length_b   1.000
_cell.length_c   1.000
_cell.angle_alpha   90.00
_cell.angle_beta   90.00
_cell.angle_gamma   90.00
#
_symmetry.space_group_name_H-M   'P 1'
#
loop_
_entity.id
_entity.type
_entity.pdbx_description
1 polymer ?
#
loop_
_entity_poly.entity_id
_entity_poly.type
_entity_poly.pdbx_seq_one_letter_code
_entity_poly.pdbx_strand_id
1 'polypeptide(L)'
;METIQLDLFSTNYAESGNTNQLSSTPCDQQLVEKRNTDDCSLFLPAAGWRNSDGSMNNEGTNGNYWSTTPNGSNAYNLNFNSSGNININNNNRNNGNSVRCVKAFTKEGISSPLPVFHITKEQLLIDVFKAYYDARKHKRNTHNQLMFEIDMEDYLVQLRDELFDYTYKVGRSTCFIIEDPVKREIFAADFKDRVVHHLVYNYIMPIFEKTFIEDSYSCRKGKGTLFGIKRLEHHIRSCSRNYSRPCYVMKMDIQGYFMNIERQRLLDIVTTDLMNFADRKSDTEESWGEKLDYSLIFYLLEEIIMNDPTEDCVIKGKKSDWNGLPANKSLFQTPDGCGLPIGNLTSQLFSNIYLNRLDQLVKREFREKHYGRYVDDFFIVSRQYAKLKLHKRAIQQYLSDKLGLTLHPKKSKIIDERYGVSFLGAFIKPYRKYIDNKTKRRIIRKTSILKDCQNAETLRASINSYLGCMKHYKCCKTKKELFSKDTYWEKYGFFIGDFSNFCLFPPIINEQTITEYKL
;
A
#
# COMPACT_ATOMS: atom_id res chain seq x y z
N MET A 1 -35.73 -28.65 -7.17
CA MET A 1 -35.64 -27.68 -6.03
C MET A 1 -35.05 -26.42 -6.61
N GLU A 2 -35.89 -25.41 -6.76
CA GLU A 2 -35.46 -24.14 -7.32
C GLU A 2 -34.54 -23.45 -6.33
N THR A 3 -33.32 -23.16 -6.77
CA THR A 3 -32.36 -22.36 -6.02
C THR A 3 -32.82 -20.91 -6.11
N ILE A 4 -33.37 -20.36 -5.03
CA ILE A 4 -33.73 -18.95 -4.94
C ILE A 4 -32.43 -18.18 -4.74
N GLN A 5 -31.98 -17.50 -5.79
CA GLN A 5 -30.84 -16.58 -5.76
C GLN A 5 -31.32 -15.27 -5.11
N LEU A 6 -30.86 -15.00 -3.91
CA LEU A 6 -31.16 -13.75 -3.18
C LEU A 6 -30.20 -12.66 -3.62
N ASP A 7 -30.64 -11.75 -4.48
CA ASP A 7 -29.95 -10.48 -4.74
C ASP A 7 -30.16 -9.55 -3.54
N LEU A 8 -29.17 -9.47 -2.70
CA LEU A 8 -29.17 -8.63 -1.52
C LEU A 8 -28.22 -7.44 -1.74
N PHE A 9 -28.80 -6.22 -1.88
CA PHE A 9 -28.22 -4.90 -1.57
C PHE A 9 -27.70 -3.97 -2.67
N SER A 10 -28.37 -2.87 -2.87
CA SER A 10 -27.82 -1.57 -3.25
C SER A 10 -28.35 -0.48 -2.33
N THR A 11 -27.48 0.41 -1.91
CA THR A 11 -27.80 1.54 -1.04
C THR A 11 -28.31 2.72 -1.85
N ASN A 12 -29.55 3.15 -1.60
CA ASN A 12 -29.98 4.53 -1.82
C ASN A 12 -30.62 5.03 -0.52
N TYR A 13 -29.89 5.84 0.21
CA TYR A 13 -30.44 6.60 1.34
C TYR A 13 -31.16 7.83 0.81
N ALA A 14 -32.44 7.98 1.19
CA ALA A 14 -33.10 9.27 1.19
C ALA A 14 -32.79 9.91 2.54
N GLU A 15 -32.18 11.09 2.52
CA GLU A 15 -31.91 11.91 3.69
C GLU A 15 -33.22 12.34 4.38
N SER A 16 -33.43 11.93 5.62
CA SER A 16 -34.25 12.67 6.57
C SER A 16 -33.46 12.75 7.88
N GLY A 17 -33.05 13.97 8.20
CA GLY A 17 -32.19 14.25 9.35
C GLY A 17 -32.87 13.89 10.67
N ASN A 18 -32.14 13.16 11.49
CA ASN A 18 -32.10 13.35 12.95
C ASN A 18 -30.91 12.57 13.51
N THR A 19 -29.88 13.30 13.92
CA THR A 19 -28.76 12.78 14.68
C THR A 19 -29.18 12.57 16.14
N ASN A 20 -29.35 11.30 16.54
CA ASN A 20 -29.29 10.93 17.94
C ASN A 20 -28.23 9.85 18.13
N GLN A 21 -27.22 10.19 18.91
CA GLN A 21 -26.19 9.29 19.39
C GLN A 21 -26.82 8.12 20.16
N LEU A 22 -26.55 6.91 19.74
CA LEU A 22 -26.89 5.70 20.48
C LEU A 22 -25.64 5.17 21.18
N SER A 23 -25.69 5.15 22.50
CA SER A 23 -24.77 4.44 23.37
C SER A 23 -24.82 2.95 23.09
N SER A 24 -23.67 2.33 22.81
CA SER A 24 -23.53 0.90 22.62
C SER A 24 -23.48 0.18 23.98
N THR A 25 -24.54 -0.55 24.33
CA THR A 25 -24.45 -1.63 25.31
C THR A 25 -24.23 -2.96 24.59
N PRO A 26 -23.39 -3.87 25.11
CA PRO A 26 -23.20 -5.19 24.49
C PRO A 26 -24.50 -6.02 24.64
N CYS A 27 -25.06 -6.43 23.51
CA CYS A 27 -26.17 -7.37 23.48
C CYS A 27 -25.62 -8.80 23.38
N ASP A 28 -26.07 -9.68 24.29
CA ASP A 28 -25.74 -11.11 24.26
C ASP A 28 -26.24 -11.72 22.94
N GLN A 29 -25.30 -12.22 22.15
CA GLN A 29 -25.54 -12.79 20.82
C GLN A 29 -26.07 -14.21 20.95
N GLN A 30 -27.37 -14.42 20.75
CA GLN A 30 -27.88 -15.77 20.46
C GLN A 30 -27.77 -16.07 18.96
N LEU A 31 -26.99 -17.09 18.67
CA LEU A 31 -26.70 -17.59 17.34
C LEU A 31 -27.80 -18.55 16.89
N VAL A 32 -28.40 -18.29 15.74
CA VAL A 32 -29.20 -19.29 15.01
C VAL A 32 -28.35 -19.79 13.84
N GLU A 33 -27.68 -20.94 14.07
CA GLU A 33 -27.00 -21.69 12.99
C GLU A 33 -28.02 -22.56 12.25
N LYS A 34 -28.13 -22.39 10.95
CA LYS A 34 -28.69 -23.39 10.06
C LYS A 34 -27.61 -23.79 9.07
N ARG A 35 -27.03 -24.97 9.28
CA ARG A 35 -26.08 -25.57 8.36
C ARG A 35 -26.84 -26.11 7.16
N ASN A 36 -26.60 -25.56 5.98
CA ASN A 36 -26.85 -26.24 4.72
C ASN A 36 -25.53 -26.85 4.24
N THR A 37 -25.62 -27.99 3.59
CA THR A 37 -24.51 -28.88 3.21
C THR A 37 -23.64 -28.37 2.06
N ASP A 38 -23.77 -27.11 1.66
CA ASP A 38 -22.93 -26.43 0.68
C ASP A 38 -22.35 -25.17 1.32
N ASP A 39 -21.16 -25.24 1.72
CA ASP A 39 -20.13 -24.44 2.36
C ASP A 39 -20.15 -22.90 2.33
N CYS A 40 -21.30 -22.24 2.30
CA CYS A 40 -21.41 -20.80 2.53
C CYS A 40 -22.34 -20.50 3.69
N SER A 41 -21.83 -20.41 4.92
CA SER A 41 -22.61 -19.94 6.07
C SER A 41 -22.56 -18.41 6.16
N LEU A 42 -23.70 -17.75 5.83
CA LEU A 42 -23.90 -16.34 6.10
C LEU A 42 -24.40 -16.18 7.52
N PHE A 43 -23.63 -15.53 8.37
CA PHE A 43 -24.04 -15.19 9.73
C PHE A 43 -24.87 -13.91 9.75
N LEU A 44 -26.14 -13.98 10.17
CA LEU A 44 -27.04 -12.86 10.32
C LEU A 44 -27.55 -12.81 11.76
N PRO A 45 -27.21 -11.79 12.59
CA PRO A 45 -27.73 -11.63 13.94
C PRO A 45 -29.25 -11.45 13.97
N ALA A 46 -29.91 -11.90 15.03
CA ALA A 46 -31.35 -11.66 15.25
C ALA A 46 -31.59 -10.23 15.79
N ALA A 47 -31.37 -9.23 14.93
CA ALA A 47 -31.39 -7.81 15.30
C ALA A 47 -32.79 -7.18 15.39
N GLY A 48 -33.88 -7.96 15.24
CA GLY A 48 -35.26 -7.43 15.23
C GLY A 48 -35.52 -6.43 14.10
N TRP A 49 -36.48 -5.55 14.28
CA TRP A 49 -36.74 -4.41 13.39
C TRP A 49 -37.27 -3.21 14.17
N ARG A 50 -37.13 -2.03 13.62
CA ARG A 50 -37.68 -0.80 14.18
C ARG A 50 -38.92 -0.38 13.43
N ASN A 51 -39.99 -0.10 14.17
CA ASN A 51 -41.23 0.45 13.62
C ASN A 51 -41.10 1.92 13.22
N SER A 52 -42.06 2.43 12.48
CA SER A 52 -42.13 3.85 12.07
C SER A 52 -42.24 4.83 13.25
N ASP A 53 -42.69 4.39 14.42
CA ASP A 53 -42.74 5.16 15.68
C ASP A 53 -41.40 5.11 16.46
N GLY A 54 -40.42 4.39 15.96
CA GLY A 54 -39.08 4.25 16.59
C GLY A 54 -38.97 3.10 17.59
N SER A 55 -40.05 2.37 17.89
CA SER A 55 -40.00 1.21 18.79
C SER A 55 -39.26 0.01 18.15
N MET A 56 -38.54 -0.77 18.98
CA MET A 56 -37.85 -2.00 18.56
C MET A 56 -38.74 -3.20 18.79
N ASN A 57 -38.77 -4.13 17.83
CA ASN A 57 -39.52 -5.38 17.93
C ASN A 57 -38.59 -6.59 17.72
N ASN A 58 -38.83 -7.62 18.55
CA ASN A 58 -38.24 -8.97 18.41
C ASN A 58 -36.69 -9.01 18.31
N GLU A 59 -35.99 -8.09 18.98
CA GLU A 59 -34.56 -8.12 19.15
C GLU A 59 -34.13 -9.41 19.88
N GLY A 60 -33.08 -10.07 19.38
CA GLY A 60 -32.60 -11.35 19.90
C GLY A 60 -33.42 -12.58 19.47
N THR A 61 -34.60 -12.42 18.87
CA THR A 61 -35.47 -13.55 18.45
C THR A 61 -35.69 -13.63 16.93
N ASN A 62 -35.71 -12.47 16.26
CA ASN A 62 -35.96 -12.40 14.82
C ASN A 62 -34.87 -11.57 14.12
N GLY A 63 -34.48 -11.99 12.94
CA GLY A 63 -33.66 -11.18 12.02
C GLY A 63 -34.53 -10.69 10.86
N ASN A 64 -34.43 -9.40 10.54
CA ASN A 64 -35.11 -8.79 9.41
C ASN A 64 -34.09 -7.97 8.61
N TYR A 65 -33.87 -8.35 7.36
CA TYR A 65 -32.87 -7.74 6.48
C TYR A 65 -33.48 -7.32 5.15
N TRP A 66 -33.33 -6.07 4.78
CA TRP A 66 -33.83 -5.57 3.51
C TRP A 66 -33.17 -6.22 2.30
N SER A 67 -34.00 -6.54 1.31
CA SER A 67 -33.57 -6.84 -0.06
C SER A 67 -33.48 -5.54 -0.88
N THR A 68 -32.69 -5.54 -1.94
CA THR A 68 -32.64 -4.43 -2.91
C THR A 68 -33.84 -4.40 -3.84
N THR A 69 -34.64 -5.45 -3.87
CA THR A 69 -35.76 -5.59 -4.81
C THR A 69 -36.98 -4.80 -4.29
N PRO A 70 -37.40 -3.74 -4.97
CA PRO A 70 -38.59 -2.98 -4.59
C PRO A 70 -39.87 -3.75 -4.97
N ASN A 71 -40.94 -3.52 -4.21
CA ASN A 71 -42.27 -4.00 -4.55
C ASN A 71 -43.31 -2.89 -4.30
N GLY A 72 -43.57 -2.05 -5.29
CA GLY A 72 -44.40 -0.87 -5.16
C GLY A 72 -43.90 0.11 -4.10
N SER A 73 -44.75 0.49 -3.15
CA SER A 73 -44.40 1.30 -1.97
C SER A 73 -43.65 0.53 -0.90
N ASN A 74 -43.53 -0.79 -1.03
CA ASN A 74 -42.87 -1.71 -0.11
C ASN A 74 -41.51 -2.17 -0.68
N ALA A 75 -40.77 -2.96 0.12
CA ALA A 75 -39.57 -3.69 -0.32
C ALA A 75 -39.60 -5.11 0.27
N TYR A 76 -38.95 -6.03 -0.43
CA TYR A 76 -38.79 -7.37 0.12
C TYR A 76 -37.72 -7.37 1.22
N ASN A 77 -37.94 -8.20 2.24
CA ASN A 77 -36.98 -8.46 3.29
C ASN A 77 -36.88 -9.95 3.60
N LEU A 78 -35.66 -10.38 3.95
CA LEU A 78 -35.42 -11.69 4.53
C LEU A 78 -35.81 -11.63 6.01
N ASN A 79 -36.73 -12.50 6.43
CA ASN A 79 -37.13 -12.66 7.83
C ASN A 79 -36.76 -14.07 8.30
N PHE A 80 -36.20 -14.19 9.50
CA PHE A 80 -36.00 -15.47 10.17
C PHE A 80 -36.22 -15.32 11.67
N ASN A 81 -36.61 -16.40 12.35
CA ASN A 81 -36.86 -16.40 13.77
C ASN A 81 -36.14 -17.52 14.52
N SER A 82 -36.18 -17.48 15.84
CA SER A 82 -35.54 -18.46 16.73
C SER A 82 -36.10 -19.89 16.56
N SER A 83 -37.29 -20.06 15.95
CA SER A 83 -37.83 -21.38 15.60
C SER A 83 -37.33 -21.93 14.29
N GLY A 84 -36.38 -21.26 13.64
CA GLY A 84 -35.74 -21.70 12.39
C GLY A 84 -36.55 -21.46 11.13
N ASN A 85 -37.67 -20.70 11.20
CA ASN A 85 -38.42 -20.32 10.02
C ASN A 85 -37.71 -19.20 9.27
N ILE A 86 -37.57 -19.38 7.97
CA ILE A 86 -36.94 -18.40 7.05
C ILE A 86 -37.96 -18.07 5.97
N ASN A 87 -38.31 -16.79 5.83
CA ASN A 87 -39.28 -16.30 4.86
C ASN A 87 -38.78 -15.04 4.15
N ILE A 88 -39.24 -14.87 2.91
CA ILE A 88 -39.11 -13.58 2.21
C ILE A 88 -40.45 -12.87 2.34
N ASN A 89 -40.47 -11.76 3.06
CA ASN A 89 -41.64 -10.95 3.30
C ASN A 89 -41.60 -9.64 2.53
N ASN A 90 -42.73 -9.03 2.38
CA ASN A 90 -42.92 -7.72 1.75
C ASN A 90 -43.36 -6.72 2.81
N ASN A 91 -42.47 -5.82 3.22
CA ASN A 91 -42.71 -4.89 4.30
C ASN A 91 -42.65 -3.42 3.82
N ASN A 92 -43.31 -2.55 4.60
CA ASN A 92 -43.29 -1.12 4.36
C ASN A 92 -41.85 -0.58 4.53
N ARG A 93 -41.43 0.25 3.59
CA ARG A 93 -40.10 0.86 3.58
C ARG A 93 -39.83 1.78 4.77
N ASN A 94 -40.85 2.21 5.47
CA ASN A 94 -40.70 3.02 6.69
C ASN A 94 -40.26 2.21 7.92
N ASN A 95 -40.27 0.88 7.84
CA ASN A 95 -39.73 0.03 8.90
C ASN A 95 -38.21 0.03 8.87
N GLY A 96 -37.59 0.18 10.03
CA GLY A 96 -36.11 0.13 10.15
C GLY A 96 -35.64 -1.31 10.31
N ASN A 97 -35.48 -2.04 9.21
CA ASN A 97 -34.82 -3.36 9.22
C ASN A 97 -33.32 -3.19 9.17
N SER A 98 -32.60 -4.17 9.72
CA SER A 98 -31.14 -4.20 9.62
C SER A 98 -30.68 -4.29 8.18
N VAL A 99 -29.59 -3.59 7.86
CA VAL A 99 -28.91 -3.71 6.58
C VAL A 99 -27.52 -4.25 6.87
N ARG A 100 -27.24 -5.48 6.42
CA ARG A 100 -25.88 -5.99 6.34
C ARG A 100 -25.48 -5.98 4.89
N CYS A 101 -24.52 -5.14 4.55
CA CYS A 101 -23.96 -5.14 3.21
C CYS A 101 -23.22 -6.46 2.98
N VAL A 102 -23.90 -7.42 2.39
CA VAL A 102 -23.25 -8.51 1.71
C VAL A 102 -23.06 -8.01 0.28
N LYS A 103 -21.84 -7.71 -0.11
CA LYS A 103 -21.53 -7.30 -1.48
C LYS A 103 -21.76 -8.52 -2.38
N ALA A 104 -22.97 -8.66 -2.91
CA ALA A 104 -23.17 -9.53 -4.06
C ALA A 104 -22.49 -8.85 -5.24
N PHE A 105 -21.38 -9.40 -5.70
CA PHE A 105 -20.74 -8.96 -6.93
C PHE A 105 -21.55 -9.50 -8.12
N THR A 106 -22.66 -8.87 -8.43
CA THR A 106 -23.35 -9.10 -9.69
C THR A 106 -22.66 -8.29 -10.76
N LYS A 107 -21.84 -8.94 -11.56
CA LYS A 107 -21.45 -8.45 -12.86
C LYS A 107 -22.58 -8.83 -13.81
N GLU A 108 -23.24 -7.87 -14.45
CA GLU A 108 -24.05 -8.17 -15.63
C GLU A 108 -23.15 -8.93 -16.62
N GLY A 109 -23.46 -10.20 -16.85
CA GLY A 109 -22.74 -11.07 -17.77
C GLY A 109 -21.85 -12.17 -17.19
N ILE A 110 -21.80 -12.41 -15.87
CA ILE A 110 -21.13 -13.62 -15.33
C ILE A 110 -22.17 -14.72 -15.12
N SER A 111 -22.16 -15.70 -16.01
CA SER A 111 -23.10 -16.83 -16.03
C SER A 111 -22.66 -18.05 -15.22
N SER A 112 -21.59 -17.98 -14.44
CA SER A 112 -21.14 -19.07 -13.56
C SER A 112 -20.70 -18.55 -12.19
N PRO A 113 -21.03 -19.28 -11.08
CA PRO A 113 -20.40 -18.99 -9.79
C PRO A 113 -18.89 -19.14 -9.96
N LEU A 114 -18.13 -18.27 -9.27
CA LEU A 114 -16.67 -18.43 -9.21
C LEU A 114 -16.35 -19.85 -8.75
N PRO A 115 -15.38 -20.53 -9.37
CA PRO A 115 -14.91 -21.79 -8.85
C PRO A 115 -14.42 -21.55 -7.42
N VAL A 116 -15.04 -22.22 -6.46
CA VAL A 116 -14.71 -22.06 -5.04
C VAL A 116 -13.49 -22.93 -4.77
N PHE A 117 -12.29 -22.38 -5.00
CA PHE A 117 -11.06 -23.01 -4.56
C PHE A 117 -10.85 -22.69 -3.09
N HIS A 118 -10.77 -23.71 -2.25
CA HIS A 118 -10.36 -23.61 -0.86
C HIS A 118 -8.97 -24.20 -0.69
N ILE A 119 -8.10 -23.40 -0.12
CA ILE A 119 -6.73 -23.85 0.19
C ILE A 119 -6.77 -24.89 1.31
N THR A 120 -5.98 -25.97 1.18
CA THR A 120 -5.83 -26.96 2.26
C THR A 120 -4.92 -26.43 3.37
N LYS A 121 -5.06 -26.97 4.61
CA LYS A 121 -4.19 -26.61 5.74
C LYS A 121 -2.71 -26.84 5.43
N GLU A 122 -2.39 -27.91 4.73
CA GLU A 122 -1.02 -28.26 4.33
C GLU A 122 -0.44 -27.24 3.34
N GLN A 123 -1.21 -26.86 2.31
CA GLN A 123 -0.77 -25.88 1.34
C GLN A 123 -0.63 -24.50 1.98
N LEU A 124 -1.59 -24.10 2.83
CA LEU A 124 -1.52 -22.84 3.56
C LEU A 124 -0.28 -22.78 4.46
N LEU A 125 0.07 -23.88 5.15
CA LEU A 125 1.29 -23.96 5.95
C LEU A 125 2.54 -23.71 5.10
N ILE A 126 2.63 -24.35 3.93
CA ILE A 126 3.73 -24.16 2.99
C ILE A 126 3.84 -22.68 2.58
N ASP A 127 2.71 -22.04 2.29
CA ASP A 127 2.69 -20.64 1.86
C ASP A 127 3.02 -19.67 3.00
N VAL A 128 2.59 -19.97 4.24
CA VAL A 128 2.98 -19.24 5.45
C VAL A 128 4.49 -19.34 5.69
N PHE A 129 5.10 -20.53 5.55
CA PHE A 129 6.56 -20.66 5.63
C PHE A 129 7.30 -19.86 4.55
N LYS A 130 6.82 -19.89 3.30
CA LYS A 130 7.40 -19.04 2.22
C LYS A 130 7.32 -17.57 2.57
N ALA A 131 6.15 -17.12 3.06
CA ALA A 131 5.94 -15.74 3.48
C ALA A 131 6.85 -15.34 4.65
N TYR A 132 7.08 -16.23 5.62
CA TYR A 132 8.04 -16.05 6.70
C TYR A 132 9.46 -15.84 6.16
N TYR A 133 9.95 -16.70 5.28
CA TYR A 133 11.29 -16.54 4.71
C TYR A 133 11.41 -15.25 3.89
N ASP A 134 10.36 -14.81 3.21
CA ASP A 134 10.33 -13.53 2.51
C ASP A 134 10.33 -12.34 3.50
N ALA A 135 9.58 -12.40 4.58
CA ALA A 135 9.54 -11.38 5.63
C ALA A 135 10.90 -11.24 6.35
N ARG A 136 11.62 -12.36 6.52
CA ARG A 136 12.95 -12.43 7.15
C ARG A 136 14.06 -11.82 6.31
N LYS A 137 13.93 -11.80 4.98
CA LYS A 137 14.94 -11.23 4.08
C LYS A 137 15.24 -9.78 4.46
N HIS A 138 16.52 -9.45 4.67
CA HIS A 138 16.98 -8.10 5.01
C HIS A 138 16.45 -7.50 6.32
N LYS A 139 15.85 -8.30 7.19
CA LYS A 139 15.29 -7.91 8.49
C LYS A 139 15.82 -8.79 9.63
N ARG A 140 17.06 -9.18 9.57
CA ARG A 140 17.71 -9.98 10.62
C ARG A 140 18.14 -9.06 11.77
N ASN A 141 17.96 -9.53 13.02
CA ASN A 141 18.40 -8.87 14.25
C ASN A 141 17.46 -7.77 14.80
N THR A 142 16.18 -7.73 14.42
CA THR A 142 15.21 -6.92 15.17
C THR A 142 14.68 -7.75 16.36
N HIS A 143 14.44 -7.12 17.50
CA HIS A 143 13.99 -7.82 18.72
C HIS A 143 12.74 -8.69 18.46
N ASN A 144 11.70 -8.12 17.86
CA ASN A 144 10.45 -8.84 17.56
C ASN A 144 10.67 -10.05 16.64
N GLN A 145 11.58 -9.94 15.67
CA GLN A 145 11.92 -11.06 14.80
C GLN A 145 12.65 -12.16 15.57
N LEU A 146 13.65 -11.79 16.39
CA LEU A 146 14.40 -12.77 17.16
C LEU A 146 13.51 -13.51 18.17
N MET A 147 12.58 -12.80 18.82
CA MET A 147 11.60 -13.42 19.73
C MET A 147 10.67 -14.38 18.99
N PHE A 148 10.21 -14.02 17.79
CA PHE A 148 9.40 -14.90 16.96
C PHE A 148 10.17 -16.16 16.50
N GLU A 149 11.47 -16.04 16.27
CA GLU A 149 12.31 -17.13 15.77
C GLU A 149 12.68 -18.16 16.86
N ILE A 150 12.44 -17.89 18.14
CA ILE A 150 12.68 -18.84 19.23
C ILE A 150 11.75 -20.07 19.09
N ASP A 151 10.46 -19.82 18.83
CA ASP A 151 9.43 -20.87 18.71
C ASP A 151 8.73 -20.75 17.34
N MET A 152 9.52 -20.54 16.29
CA MET A 152 9.04 -20.17 14.94
C MET A 152 8.06 -21.19 14.38
N GLU A 153 8.36 -22.46 14.49
CA GLU A 153 7.53 -23.54 13.94
C GLU A 153 6.14 -23.54 14.58
N ASP A 154 6.07 -23.44 15.91
CA ASP A 154 4.81 -23.42 16.64
C ASP A 154 3.99 -22.15 16.29
N TYR A 155 4.64 -21.00 16.23
CA TYR A 155 3.97 -19.76 15.81
C TYR A 155 3.45 -19.80 14.38
N LEU A 156 4.17 -20.42 13.44
CA LEU A 156 3.71 -20.54 12.06
C LEU A 156 2.56 -21.56 11.93
N VAL A 157 2.57 -22.64 12.70
CA VAL A 157 1.45 -23.59 12.76
C VAL A 157 0.22 -22.93 13.37
N GLN A 158 0.37 -22.21 14.48
CA GLN A 158 -0.72 -21.44 15.08
C GLN A 158 -1.26 -20.39 14.10
N LEU A 159 -0.38 -19.64 13.44
CA LEU A 159 -0.79 -18.66 12.45
C LEU A 159 -1.57 -19.29 11.28
N ARG A 160 -1.13 -20.46 10.79
CA ARG A 160 -1.88 -21.22 9.78
C ARG A 160 -3.30 -21.53 10.27
N ASP A 161 -3.48 -21.99 11.51
CA ASP A 161 -4.80 -22.31 12.05
C ASP A 161 -5.67 -21.06 12.20
N GLU A 162 -5.12 -19.95 12.72
CA GLU A 162 -5.83 -18.68 12.78
C GLU A 162 -6.29 -18.17 11.39
N LEU A 163 -5.47 -18.35 10.37
CA LEU A 163 -5.80 -17.96 9.00
C LEU A 163 -6.86 -18.88 8.39
N PHE A 164 -6.72 -20.19 8.59
CA PHE A 164 -7.63 -21.19 8.06
C PHE A 164 -9.03 -21.08 8.69
N ASP A 165 -9.08 -20.82 9.99
CA ASP A 165 -10.33 -20.70 10.77
C ASP A 165 -10.90 -19.27 10.75
N TYR A 166 -10.30 -18.34 9.98
CA TYR A 166 -10.71 -16.92 9.87
C TYR A 166 -10.76 -16.20 11.24
N THR A 167 -9.86 -16.53 12.15
CA THR A 167 -9.76 -15.94 13.49
C THR A 167 -8.59 -14.99 13.66
N TYR A 168 -7.71 -14.89 12.65
CA TYR A 168 -6.59 -13.97 12.65
C TYR A 168 -7.05 -12.52 12.82
N LYS A 169 -6.37 -11.77 13.70
CA LYS A 169 -6.53 -10.33 13.85
C LYS A 169 -5.17 -9.65 13.79
N VAL A 170 -5.14 -8.46 13.19
CA VAL A 170 -3.92 -7.66 13.13
C VAL A 170 -3.50 -7.25 14.54
N GLY A 171 -2.25 -7.49 14.88
CA GLY A 171 -1.68 -7.16 16.16
C GLY A 171 -1.22 -5.70 16.28
N ARG A 172 -0.65 -5.35 17.43
CA ARG A 172 -0.18 -3.99 17.73
C ARG A 172 1.03 -3.60 16.89
N SER A 173 0.94 -2.48 16.21
CA SER A 173 2.07 -1.88 15.50
C SER A 173 3.00 -1.11 16.44
N THR A 174 4.29 -1.01 16.11
CA THR A 174 5.21 -0.08 16.77
C THR A 174 5.30 1.20 15.96
N CYS A 175 4.91 2.33 16.58
CA CYS A 175 4.96 3.65 15.98
C CYS A 175 6.21 4.43 16.41
N PHE A 176 6.93 5.03 15.45
CA PHE A 176 8.10 5.87 15.71
C PHE A 176 8.37 6.85 14.58
N ILE A 177 9.18 7.88 14.88
CA ILE A 177 9.59 8.89 13.90
C ILE A 177 10.96 8.54 13.30
N ILE A 178 11.08 8.69 11.99
CA ILE A 178 12.35 8.76 11.28
C ILE A 178 12.55 10.17 10.73
N GLU A 179 13.76 10.71 10.82
CA GLU A 179 14.04 12.08 10.38
C GLU A 179 14.64 12.18 8.98
N ASP A 180 15.42 11.18 8.58
CA ASP A 180 16.11 11.15 7.30
C ASP A 180 15.47 10.17 6.31
N PRO A 181 15.35 10.51 5.02
CA PRO A 181 15.70 11.77 4.35
C PRO A 181 14.66 12.89 4.53
N VAL A 182 13.51 12.57 5.07
CA VAL A 182 12.38 13.46 5.39
C VAL A 182 11.70 12.91 6.62
N LYS A 183 11.31 13.76 7.55
CA LYS A 183 10.59 13.37 8.75
C LYS A 183 9.31 12.65 8.39
N ARG A 184 9.16 11.44 8.93
CA ARG A 184 8.01 10.54 8.69
C ARG A 184 7.65 9.78 9.94
N GLU A 185 6.39 9.57 10.13
CA GLU A 185 5.80 8.66 11.08
C GLU A 185 5.74 7.27 10.45
N ILE A 186 6.23 6.25 11.16
CA ILE A 186 6.30 4.87 10.71
C ILE A 186 5.49 4.01 11.67
N PHE A 187 4.60 3.20 11.13
CA PHE A 187 3.91 2.13 11.84
C PHE A 187 4.47 0.79 11.37
N ALA A 188 5.35 0.23 12.15
CA ALA A 188 5.94 -1.06 11.85
C ALA A 188 5.07 -2.18 12.45
N ALA A 189 4.48 -2.98 11.60
CA ALA A 189 3.72 -4.16 12.02
C ALA A 189 4.59 -5.12 12.84
N ASP A 190 3.98 -5.88 13.74
CA ASP A 190 4.62 -6.99 14.43
C ASP A 190 5.15 -8.02 13.43
N PHE A 191 6.06 -8.90 13.89
CA PHE A 191 6.69 -9.83 12.96
C PHE A 191 5.69 -10.88 12.43
N LYS A 192 4.75 -11.35 13.25
CA LYS A 192 3.63 -12.21 12.83
C LYS A 192 2.83 -11.55 11.71
N ASP A 193 2.44 -10.30 11.89
CA ASP A 193 1.66 -9.56 10.89
C ASP A 193 2.47 -9.30 9.61
N ARG A 194 3.79 -9.12 9.73
CA ARG A 194 4.65 -9.03 8.53
C ARG A 194 4.63 -10.31 7.71
N VAL A 195 4.56 -11.48 8.34
CA VAL A 195 4.38 -12.75 7.63
C VAL A 195 3.06 -12.72 6.84
N VAL A 196 1.97 -12.26 7.46
CA VAL A 196 0.66 -12.14 6.77
C VAL A 196 0.72 -11.11 5.65
N HIS A 197 1.37 -9.95 5.84
CA HIS A 197 1.59 -8.99 4.76
C HIS A 197 2.35 -9.60 3.57
N HIS A 198 3.35 -10.46 3.82
CA HIS A 198 4.05 -11.16 2.76
C HIS A 198 3.19 -12.23 2.11
N LEU A 199 2.36 -12.95 2.87
CA LEU A 199 1.43 -13.93 2.34
C LEU A 199 0.44 -13.29 1.36
N VAL A 200 -0.24 -12.22 1.79
CA VAL A 200 -1.16 -11.46 0.93
C VAL A 200 -0.44 -10.89 -0.29
N TYR A 201 0.75 -10.32 -0.10
CA TYR A 201 1.57 -9.82 -1.20
C TYR A 201 1.89 -10.91 -2.23
N ASN A 202 2.28 -12.10 -1.78
CA ASN A 202 2.63 -13.22 -2.64
C ASN A 202 1.43 -13.72 -3.45
N TYR A 203 0.22 -13.68 -2.88
CA TYR A 203 -0.99 -14.09 -3.59
C TYR A 203 -1.44 -13.06 -4.64
N ILE A 204 -1.47 -11.77 -4.30
CA ILE A 204 -2.11 -10.77 -5.17
C ILE A 204 -1.14 -10.02 -6.09
N MET A 205 0.14 -9.90 -5.72
CA MET A 205 1.12 -9.16 -6.53
C MET A 205 1.28 -9.70 -7.96
N PRO A 206 1.31 -11.03 -8.21
CA PRO A 206 1.41 -11.57 -9.58
C PRO A 206 0.24 -11.13 -10.49
N ILE A 207 -0.95 -10.94 -9.91
CA ILE A 207 -2.13 -10.45 -10.64
C ILE A 207 -1.94 -8.98 -11.00
N PHE A 208 -1.66 -8.15 -9.97
CA PHE A 208 -1.58 -6.70 -10.14
C PHE A 208 -0.37 -6.26 -10.97
N GLU A 209 0.76 -6.97 -10.92
CA GLU A 209 1.94 -6.67 -11.75
C GLU A 209 1.60 -6.64 -13.24
N LYS A 210 0.68 -7.51 -13.69
CA LYS A 210 0.19 -7.55 -15.09
C LYS A 210 -0.67 -6.34 -15.45
N THR A 211 -1.22 -5.63 -14.46
CA THR A 211 -2.09 -4.45 -14.70
C THR A 211 -1.30 -3.15 -14.73
N PHE A 212 -0.14 -3.12 -14.06
CA PHE A 212 0.64 -1.90 -13.93
C PHE A 212 1.29 -1.50 -15.24
N ILE A 213 1.25 -0.22 -15.54
CA ILE A 213 1.98 0.31 -16.69
C ILE A 213 3.49 0.11 -16.54
N GLU A 214 4.22 0.02 -17.67
CA GLU A 214 5.69 -0.11 -17.65
C GLU A 214 6.35 1.01 -16.85
N ASP A 215 5.85 2.22 -16.97
CA ASP A 215 6.41 3.44 -16.36
C ASP A 215 5.84 3.77 -14.96
N SER A 216 5.41 2.75 -14.20
CA SER A 216 5.22 2.81 -12.73
C SER A 216 6.45 2.19 -12.08
N TYR A 217 7.18 2.95 -11.24
CA TYR A 217 8.55 2.60 -10.85
C TYR A 217 8.74 2.21 -9.40
N SER A 218 7.79 2.54 -8.54
CA SER A 218 7.91 2.31 -7.09
C SER A 218 7.59 0.88 -6.69
N CYS A 219 8.39 0.30 -5.81
CA CYS A 219 8.13 -0.99 -5.16
C CYS A 219 7.86 -2.15 -6.15
N ARG A 220 8.53 -2.14 -7.28
CA ARG A 220 8.47 -3.17 -8.31
C ARG A 220 9.86 -3.72 -8.61
N LYS A 221 9.97 -5.03 -8.84
CA LYS A 221 11.23 -5.71 -9.13
C LYS A 221 11.89 -5.15 -10.39
N GLY A 222 13.18 -4.87 -10.33
CA GLY A 222 13.95 -4.30 -11.44
C GLY A 222 13.70 -2.82 -11.72
N LYS A 223 12.81 -2.15 -10.96
CA LYS A 223 12.50 -0.73 -11.09
C LYS A 223 13.02 0.04 -9.86
N GLY A 224 12.65 1.28 -9.71
CA GLY A 224 13.09 2.13 -8.59
C GLY A 224 13.53 3.52 -9.06
N THR A 225 14.15 4.28 -8.15
CA THR A 225 14.50 5.70 -8.39
C THR A 225 15.39 5.89 -9.61
N LEU A 226 16.46 5.10 -9.74
CA LEU A 226 17.39 5.23 -10.87
C LEU A 226 16.74 4.86 -12.21
N PHE A 227 15.89 3.83 -12.21
CA PHE A 227 15.10 3.46 -13.39
C PHE A 227 14.17 4.61 -13.79
N GLY A 228 13.41 5.18 -12.84
CA GLY A 228 12.51 6.31 -13.10
C GLY A 228 13.24 7.54 -13.66
N ILE A 229 14.43 7.87 -13.14
CA ILE A 229 15.26 8.95 -13.65
C ILE A 229 15.68 8.71 -15.10
N LYS A 230 16.15 7.49 -15.43
CA LYS A 230 16.51 7.10 -16.80
C LYS A 230 15.31 7.15 -17.74
N ARG A 231 14.13 6.73 -17.25
CA ARG A 231 12.89 6.77 -18.02
C ARG A 231 12.43 8.20 -18.30
N LEU A 232 12.46 9.11 -17.30
CA LEU A 232 12.15 10.52 -17.54
C LEU A 232 13.10 11.15 -18.58
N GLU A 233 14.42 10.91 -18.48
CA GLU A 233 15.38 11.36 -19.48
C GLU A 233 15.04 10.82 -20.88
N HIS A 234 14.70 9.53 -20.96
CA HIS A 234 14.27 8.90 -22.22
C HIS A 234 13.02 9.56 -22.79
N HIS A 235 12.00 9.81 -21.94
CA HIS A 235 10.76 10.47 -22.38
C HIS A 235 10.99 11.90 -22.89
N ILE A 236 11.85 12.67 -22.21
CA ILE A 236 12.23 14.02 -22.65
C ILE A 236 12.96 13.93 -24.01
N ARG A 237 13.97 13.06 -24.15
CA ARG A 237 14.72 12.89 -25.40
C ARG A 237 13.83 12.44 -26.56
N SER A 238 12.93 11.50 -26.34
CA SER A 238 11.99 11.01 -27.34
C SER A 238 11.01 12.09 -27.76
N CYS A 239 10.40 12.80 -26.80
CA CYS A 239 9.43 13.85 -27.07
C CYS A 239 10.05 15.05 -27.79
N SER A 240 11.25 15.48 -27.39
CA SER A 240 11.99 16.60 -27.96
C SER A 240 12.75 16.27 -29.23
N ARG A 241 12.69 15.03 -29.73
CA ARG A 241 13.52 14.54 -30.82
C ARG A 241 15.02 14.82 -30.57
N ASN A 242 15.51 14.27 -29.46
CA ASN A 242 16.88 14.44 -28.99
C ASN A 242 17.27 15.92 -28.75
N TYR A 243 16.36 16.67 -28.09
CA TYR A 243 16.50 18.10 -27.75
C TYR A 243 16.55 19.06 -28.95
N SER A 244 16.18 18.59 -30.14
CA SER A 244 16.09 19.45 -31.34
C SER A 244 14.80 20.29 -31.38
N ARG A 245 13.80 19.93 -30.61
CA ARG A 245 12.51 20.65 -30.50
C ARG A 245 12.15 20.86 -29.04
N PRO A 246 11.57 22.01 -28.68
CA PRO A 246 11.17 22.29 -27.31
C PRO A 246 10.09 21.31 -26.84
N CYS A 247 10.18 20.88 -25.59
CA CYS A 247 9.14 20.14 -24.91
C CYS A 247 8.97 20.62 -23.47
N TYR A 248 7.84 20.27 -22.87
CA TYR A 248 7.47 20.67 -21.53
C TYR A 248 7.27 19.42 -20.67
N VAL A 249 7.74 19.47 -19.44
CA VAL A 249 7.52 18.44 -18.45
C VAL A 249 6.54 18.96 -17.42
N MET A 250 5.36 18.39 -17.40
CA MET A 250 4.40 18.60 -16.32
C MET A 250 4.74 17.63 -15.21
N LYS A 251 5.26 18.13 -14.11
CA LYS A 251 5.52 17.37 -12.89
C LYS A 251 4.44 17.64 -11.87
N MET A 252 3.93 16.59 -11.23
CA MET A 252 2.84 16.65 -10.27
C MET A 252 3.15 15.77 -9.05
N ASP A 253 2.60 16.17 -7.91
CA ASP A 253 2.76 15.51 -6.60
C ASP A 253 1.40 15.56 -5.89
N ILE A 254 1.02 14.50 -5.21
CA ILE A 254 -0.24 14.43 -4.47
C ILE A 254 0.01 14.86 -3.03
N GLN A 255 -0.84 15.73 -2.50
CA GLN A 255 -0.71 16.22 -1.14
C GLN A 255 -1.13 15.16 -0.13
N GLY A 256 -0.23 14.83 0.84
CA GLY A 256 -0.56 13.91 1.92
C GLY A 256 -1.04 12.53 1.45
N TYR A 257 -0.48 12.00 0.37
CA TYR A 257 -1.01 10.87 -0.37
C TYR A 257 -1.42 9.70 0.54
N PHE A 258 -0.50 9.12 1.31
CA PHE A 258 -0.79 7.97 2.17
C PHE A 258 -1.86 8.26 3.23
N MET A 259 -1.92 9.52 3.69
CA MET A 259 -2.85 9.93 4.75
C MET A 259 -4.27 10.21 4.21
N ASN A 260 -4.43 10.40 2.90
CA ASN A 260 -5.72 10.71 2.28
C ASN A 260 -6.30 9.53 1.47
N ILE A 261 -5.71 8.35 1.56
CA ILE A 261 -6.30 7.16 0.93
C ILE A 261 -7.50 6.72 1.77
N GLU A 262 -8.70 6.75 1.21
CA GLU A 262 -9.90 6.21 1.84
C GLU A 262 -9.82 4.67 1.86
N ARG A 263 -9.86 4.07 3.05
CA ARG A 263 -9.66 2.62 3.24
C ARG A 263 -10.76 1.81 2.56
N GLN A 264 -12.02 2.22 2.70
CA GLN A 264 -13.14 1.52 2.07
C GLN A 264 -13.02 1.56 0.54
N ARG A 265 -12.71 2.72 -0.03
CA ARG A 265 -12.52 2.85 -1.48
C ARG A 265 -11.35 2.00 -1.99
N LEU A 266 -10.27 1.93 -1.21
CA LEU A 266 -9.15 1.05 -1.53
C LEU A 266 -9.58 -0.42 -1.52
N LEU A 267 -10.28 -0.86 -0.48
CA LEU A 267 -10.80 -2.22 -0.37
C LEU A 267 -11.70 -2.56 -1.57
N ASP A 268 -12.61 -1.67 -1.93
CA ASP A 268 -13.49 -1.82 -3.10
C ASP A 268 -12.72 -1.93 -4.42
N ILE A 269 -11.67 -1.12 -4.59
CA ILE A 269 -10.81 -1.18 -5.79
C ILE A 269 -10.10 -2.52 -5.87
N VAL A 270 -9.45 -2.95 -4.78
CA VAL A 270 -8.63 -4.17 -4.76
C VAL A 270 -9.51 -5.41 -4.98
N THR A 271 -10.62 -5.52 -4.26
CA THR A 271 -11.54 -6.66 -4.38
C THR A 271 -12.20 -6.73 -5.74
N THR A 272 -12.67 -5.60 -6.28
CA THR A 272 -13.25 -5.54 -7.64
C THR A 272 -12.24 -5.94 -8.71
N ASP A 273 -11.00 -5.46 -8.61
CA ASP A 273 -9.96 -5.84 -9.57
C ASP A 273 -9.63 -7.33 -9.48
N LEU A 274 -9.50 -7.89 -8.28
CA LEU A 274 -9.26 -9.32 -8.09
C LEU A 274 -10.38 -10.17 -8.71
N MET A 275 -11.63 -9.82 -8.47
CA MET A 275 -12.77 -10.50 -9.08
C MET A 275 -12.73 -10.45 -10.62
N ASN A 276 -12.40 -9.28 -11.19
CA ASN A 276 -12.26 -9.14 -12.65
C ASN A 276 -11.12 -9.96 -13.26
N PHE A 277 -10.20 -10.47 -12.43
CA PHE A 277 -9.09 -11.32 -12.85
C PHE A 277 -9.32 -12.81 -12.57
N ALA A 278 -10.34 -13.18 -11.79
CA ALA A 278 -10.57 -14.57 -11.38
C ALA A 278 -10.65 -15.54 -12.56
N ASP A 279 -11.39 -15.19 -13.61
CA ASP A 279 -11.56 -16.04 -14.81
C ASP A 279 -10.36 -15.99 -15.77
N ARG A 280 -9.35 -15.14 -15.50
CA ARG A 280 -8.20 -15.02 -16.39
C ARG A 280 -7.16 -16.07 -16.07
N LYS A 281 -6.52 -16.63 -17.10
CA LYS A 281 -5.41 -17.57 -16.95
C LYS A 281 -4.27 -16.94 -16.13
N SER A 282 -3.76 -17.70 -15.18
CA SER A 282 -2.57 -17.39 -14.42
C SER A 282 -1.30 -17.55 -15.29
N ASP A 283 -0.15 -17.80 -14.72
CA ASP A 283 1.07 -18.19 -15.45
C ASP A 283 1.09 -19.71 -15.78
N THR A 284 0.04 -20.43 -15.35
CA THR A 284 -0.24 -21.83 -15.65
C THR A 284 -1.47 -21.93 -16.55
N GLU A 285 -1.92 -23.15 -16.86
CA GLU A 285 -3.17 -23.39 -17.61
C GLU A 285 -4.42 -23.01 -16.79
N GLU A 286 -4.32 -23.01 -15.45
CA GLU A 286 -5.41 -22.70 -14.52
C GLU A 286 -5.73 -21.20 -14.48
N SER A 287 -6.99 -20.86 -14.23
CA SER A 287 -7.41 -19.50 -13.93
C SER A 287 -6.93 -19.06 -12.54
N TRP A 288 -6.96 -17.76 -12.25
CA TRP A 288 -6.65 -17.27 -10.91
C TRP A 288 -7.69 -17.72 -9.88
N GLY A 289 -8.96 -17.89 -10.29
CA GLY A 289 -10.05 -18.37 -9.43
C GLY A 289 -9.87 -19.83 -9.01
N GLU A 290 -9.24 -20.66 -9.84
CA GLU A 290 -8.92 -22.07 -9.53
C GLU A 290 -7.65 -22.22 -8.68
N LYS A 291 -6.81 -21.18 -8.61
CA LYS A 291 -5.50 -21.20 -7.95
C LYS A 291 -5.46 -20.54 -6.59
N LEU A 292 -6.35 -19.60 -6.33
CA LEU A 292 -6.32 -18.76 -5.14
C LEU A 292 -7.62 -18.86 -4.36
N ASP A 293 -7.49 -18.99 -3.05
CA ASP A 293 -8.63 -18.89 -2.14
C ASP A 293 -9.06 -17.42 -1.96
N TYR A 294 -10.05 -17.02 -2.74
CA TYR A 294 -10.57 -15.66 -2.73
C TYR A 294 -11.24 -15.29 -1.40
N SER A 295 -11.85 -16.26 -0.72
CA SER A 295 -12.48 -16.03 0.58
C SER A 295 -11.45 -15.66 1.64
N LEU A 296 -10.35 -16.41 1.71
CA LEU A 296 -9.23 -16.12 2.59
C LEU A 296 -8.58 -14.77 2.24
N ILE A 297 -8.34 -14.52 0.95
CA ILE A 297 -7.71 -13.26 0.51
C ILE A 297 -8.58 -12.05 0.87
N PHE A 298 -9.89 -12.10 0.64
CA PHE A 298 -10.79 -10.99 0.95
C PHE A 298 -10.88 -10.73 2.45
N TYR A 299 -10.96 -11.79 3.27
CA TYR A 299 -10.88 -11.67 4.72
C TYR A 299 -9.60 -10.95 5.17
N LEU A 300 -8.44 -11.37 4.65
CA LEU A 300 -7.15 -10.76 5.00
C LEU A 300 -7.02 -9.32 4.48
N LEU A 301 -7.56 -9.01 3.32
CA LEU A 301 -7.60 -7.65 2.79
C LEU A 301 -8.44 -6.74 3.67
N GLU A 302 -9.61 -7.19 4.13
CA GLU A 302 -10.46 -6.44 5.05
C GLU A 302 -9.74 -6.19 6.37
N GLU A 303 -9.18 -7.23 7.01
CA GLU A 303 -8.44 -7.12 8.26
C GLU A 303 -7.24 -6.14 8.16
N ILE A 304 -6.49 -6.19 7.06
CA ILE A 304 -5.29 -5.35 6.88
C ILE A 304 -5.65 -3.90 6.48
N ILE A 305 -6.61 -3.71 5.58
CA ILE A 305 -6.92 -2.38 5.03
C ILE A 305 -7.77 -1.57 6.01
N MET A 306 -8.72 -2.22 6.68
CA MET A 306 -9.63 -1.53 7.61
C MET A 306 -9.01 -1.30 8.99
N ASN A 307 -7.92 -2.01 9.34
CA ASN A 307 -7.23 -1.81 10.60
C ASN A 307 -6.71 -0.38 10.75
N ASP A 308 -7.02 0.25 11.88
CA ASP A 308 -6.44 1.55 12.28
C ASP A 308 -5.35 1.34 13.34
N PRO A 309 -4.08 1.39 12.96
CA PRO A 309 -3.01 1.18 13.91
C PRO A 309 -2.83 2.34 14.89
N THR A 310 -3.58 3.42 14.78
CA THR A 310 -3.53 4.55 15.73
C THR A 310 -4.33 4.29 17.00
N GLU A 311 -5.33 3.40 16.94
CA GLU A 311 -6.17 3.02 18.09
C GLU A 311 -5.37 2.25 19.15
N ASP A 312 -4.49 1.33 18.70
CA ASP A 312 -3.65 0.52 19.60
C ASP A 312 -2.25 0.30 19.01
N CYS A 313 -1.30 1.14 19.39
CA CYS A 313 0.10 1.00 18.99
C CYS A 313 1.08 1.23 20.15
N VAL A 314 2.26 0.63 20.04
CA VAL A 314 3.39 0.88 20.94
C VAL A 314 4.20 2.06 20.41
N ILE A 315 4.23 3.17 21.13
CA ILE A 315 5.04 4.34 20.76
C ILE A 315 6.48 4.12 21.20
N LYS A 316 7.39 4.11 20.22
CA LYS A 316 8.84 4.03 20.46
C LYS A 316 9.47 5.40 20.24
N GLY A 317 10.11 5.94 21.29
CA GLY A 317 10.69 7.27 21.29
C GLY A 317 9.97 8.23 22.22
N LYS A 318 10.19 9.54 22.03
CA LYS A 318 9.60 10.60 22.86
C LYS A 318 8.49 11.31 22.12
N LYS A 319 7.47 11.78 22.80
CA LYS A 319 6.37 12.59 22.22
C LYS A 319 6.90 13.82 21.49
N SER A 320 8.03 14.37 21.94
CA SER A 320 8.73 15.48 21.27
C SER A 320 9.26 15.15 19.88
N ASP A 321 9.42 13.87 19.54
CA ASP A 321 9.92 13.46 18.23
C ASP A 321 8.92 13.81 17.11
N TRP A 322 7.63 13.97 17.45
CA TRP A 322 6.58 14.43 16.51
C TRP A 322 6.61 15.93 16.25
N ASN A 323 7.35 16.73 17.05
CA ASN A 323 7.43 18.18 16.85
C ASN A 323 7.93 18.51 15.45
N GLY A 324 7.18 19.39 14.73
CA GLY A 324 7.51 19.79 13.37
C GLY A 324 7.11 18.79 12.28
N LEU A 325 6.44 17.68 12.61
CA LEU A 325 5.77 16.84 11.62
C LEU A 325 4.47 17.53 11.18
N PRO A 326 4.27 17.83 9.88
CA PRO A 326 3.02 18.42 9.41
C PRO A 326 1.82 17.47 9.65
N ALA A 327 0.65 18.02 10.00
CA ALA A 327 -0.56 17.24 10.24
C ALA A 327 -0.91 16.27 9.10
N ASN A 328 -0.78 16.72 7.85
CA ASN A 328 -1.04 15.87 6.67
C ASN A 328 0.04 14.79 6.40
N LYS A 329 0.91 14.51 7.36
CA LYS A 329 1.92 13.44 7.33
C LYS A 329 1.88 12.55 8.57
N SER A 330 0.93 12.76 9.45
CA SER A 330 0.69 11.95 10.63
C SER A 330 -0.61 11.18 10.47
N LEU A 331 -0.59 9.89 10.74
CA LEU A 331 -1.77 9.03 10.70
C LEU A 331 -2.73 9.37 11.86
N PHE A 332 -2.19 9.81 13.01
CA PHE A 332 -3.00 10.31 14.14
C PHE A 332 -3.82 11.58 13.83
N GLN A 333 -3.56 12.24 12.71
CA GLN A 333 -4.23 13.46 12.30
C GLN A 333 -5.10 13.27 11.04
N THR A 334 -5.26 12.03 10.59
CA THR A 334 -6.13 11.74 9.43
C THR A 334 -7.59 11.68 9.84
N PRO A 335 -8.53 12.00 8.93
CA PRO A 335 -9.94 11.71 9.14
C PRO A 335 -10.19 10.21 9.32
N ASP A 336 -11.24 9.87 10.05
CA ASP A 336 -11.67 8.48 10.23
C ASP A 336 -11.88 7.78 8.88
N GLY A 337 -11.51 6.51 8.82
CA GLY A 337 -11.59 5.72 7.59
C GLY A 337 -10.55 6.08 6.51
N CYS A 338 -9.66 7.05 6.77
CA CYS A 338 -8.58 7.43 5.86
C CYS A 338 -7.21 7.02 6.39
N GLY A 339 -6.27 6.93 5.48
CA GLY A 339 -4.85 6.74 5.77
C GLY A 339 -4.39 5.28 5.72
N LEU A 340 -3.19 5.11 5.14
CA LEU A 340 -2.47 3.84 5.15
C LEU A 340 -1.17 3.99 5.96
N PRO A 341 -0.87 3.04 6.86
CA PRO A 341 0.36 3.07 7.64
C PRO A 341 1.60 2.97 6.75
N ILE A 342 2.57 3.85 6.98
CA ILE A 342 3.87 3.80 6.30
C ILE A 342 4.77 2.84 7.08
N GLY A 343 5.25 1.79 6.42
CA GLY A 343 6.17 0.81 7.01
C GLY A 343 5.89 -0.62 6.58
N ASN A 344 4.68 -0.92 6.11
CA ASN A 344 4.23 -2.24 5.73
C ASN A 344 4.35 -2.49 4.22
N LEU A 345 4.61 -3.75 3.84
CA LEU A 345 4.76 -4.16 2.44
C LEU A 345 3.46 -3.98 1.65
N THR A 346 2.34 -4.37 2.23
CA THR A 346 1.03 -4.26 1.59
C THR A 346 0.62 -2.80 1.35
N SER A 347 0.94 -1.87 2.26
CA SER A 347 0.67 -0.44 2.03
C SER A 347 1.34 0.09 0.77
N GLN A 348 2.54 -0.42 0.45
CA GLN A 348 3.25 -0.05 -0.78
C GLN A 348 2.56 -0.61 -2.04
N LEU A 349 2.09 -1.86 -1.98
CA LEU A 349 1.33 -2.48 -3.07
C LEU A 349 -0.02 -1.79 -3.25
N PHE A 350 -0.76 -1.59 -2.18
CA PHE A 350 -2.06 -0.92 -2.19
C PHE A 350 -1.97 0.50 -2.74
N SER A 351 -0.92 1.24 -2.40
CA SER A 351 -0.69 2.57 -2.97
C SER A 351 -0.50 2.52 -4.49
N ASN A 352 0.18 1.51 -5.01
CA ASN A 352 0.33 1.33 -6.46
C ASN A 352 -0.99 0.93 -7.13
N ILE A 353 -1.78 0.06 -6.52
CA ILE A 353 -3.09 -0.37 -7.03
C ILE A 353 -4.05 0.83 -7.08
N TYR A 354 -4.10 1.62 -6.01
CA TYR A 354 -4.97 2.81 -5.92
C TYR A 354 -4.69 3.81 -7.05
N LEU A 355 -3.41 4.15 -7.28
CA LEU A 355 -3.03 5.08 -8.33
C LEU A 355 -2.92 4.43 -9.73
N ASN A 356 -3.04 3.10 -9.85
CA ASN A 356 -3.16 2.50 -11.18
C ASN A 356 -4.38 3.02 -11.95
N ARG A 357 -5.45 3.43 -11.24
CA ARG A 357 -6.61 4.11 -11.84
C ARG A 357 -6.20 5.38 -12.58
N LEU A 358 -5.34 6.21 -11.98
CA LEU A 358 -4.77 7.38 -12.62
C LEU A 358 -3.85 7.00 -13.80
N ASP A 359 -3.03 5.96 -13.64
CA ASP A 359 -2.14 5.49 -14.69
C ASP A 359 -2.92 5.06 -15.93
N GLN A 360 -4.04 4.34 -15.75
CA GLN A 360 -4.92 3.91 -16.83
C GLN A 360 -5.62 5.11 -17.51
N LEU A 361 -6.13 6.08 -16.74
CA LEU A 361 -6.69 7.32 -17.28
C LEU A 361 -5.69 8.02 -18.22
N VAL A 362 -4.46 8.25 -17.74
CA VAL A 362 -3.45 8.98 -18.50
C VAL A 362 -3.00 8.19 -19.74
N LYS A 363 -2.84 6.87 -19.61
CA LYS A 363 -2.35 6.02 -20.71
C LYS A 363 -3.43 5.64 -21.71
N ARG A 364 -4.66 5.38 -21.27
CA ARG A 364 -5.73 4.84 -22.12
C ARG A 364 -6.67 5.93 -22.65
N GLU A 365 -7.13 6.83 -21.77
CA GLU A 365 -8.08 7.87 -22.17
C GLU A 365 -7.35 9.10 -22.75
N PHE A 366 -6.35 9.65 -22.05
CA PHE A 366 -5.58 10.78 -22.56
C PHE A 366 -4.58 10.38 -23.65
N ARG A 367 -4.29 9.08 -23.77
CA ARG A 367 -3.33 8.51 -24.74
C ARG A 367 -1.95 9.16 -24.68
N GLU A 368 -1.50 9.52 -23.44
CA GLU A 368 -0.19 10.14 -23.27
C GLU A 368 0.93 9.09 -23.29
N LYS A 369 1.76 9.20 -24.34
CA LYS A 369 2.90 8.29 -24.54
C LYS A 369 3.97 8.47 -23.47
N HIS A 370 4.27 9.72 -23.11
CA HIS A 370 5.39 10.12 -22.27
C HIS A 370 4.90 10.43 -20.85
N TYR A 371 4.50 9.41 -20.12
CA TYR A 371 4.00 9.45 -18.74
C TYR A 371 4.77 8.46 -17.87
N GLY A 372 5.05 8.81 -16.62
CA GLY A 372 5.60 7.90 -15.64
C GLY A 372 5.35 8.36 -14.21
N ARG A 373 5.36 7.41 -13.26
CA ARG A 373 5.01 7.63 -11.85
C ARG A 373 5.94 6.90 -10.90
N TYR A 374 6.27 7.57 -9.80
CA TYR A 374 6.95 7.01 -8.65
C TYR A 374 6.15 7.34 -7.38
N VAL A 375 5.35 6.42 -6.87
CA VAL A 375 4.36 6.62 -5.80
C VAL A 375 3.41 7.77 -6.18
N ASP A 376 3.47 8.89 -5.47
CA ASP A 376 2.70 10.12 -5.62
C ASP A 376 3.35 11.17 -6.54
N ASP A 377 4.61 10.98 -6.93
CA ASP A 377 5.37 11.88 -7.82
C ASP A 377 5.31 11.38 -9.26
N PHE A 378 4.63 12.09 -10.15
CA PHE A 378 4.43 11.67 -11.53
C PHE A 378 4.61 12.81 -12.53
N PHE A 379 4.83 12.45 -13.78
CA PHE A 379 5.08 13.41 -14.85
C PHE A 379 4.40 13.05 -16.15
N ILE A 380 4.10 14.09 -16.97
CA ILE A 380 3.75 13.96 -18.37
C ILE A 380 4.68 14.87 -19.18
N VAL A 381 5.23 14.36 -20.30
CA VAL A 381 6.08 15.14 -21.21
C VAL A 381 5.35 15.35 -22.52
N SER A 382 5.22 16.60 -22.97
CA SER A 382 4.56 16.94 -24.22
C SER A 382 5.18 18.17 -24.86
N ARG A 383 5.10 18.29 -26.18
CA ARG A 383 5.47 19.50 -26.89
C ARG A 383 4.37 20.58 -26.84
N GLN A 384 3.16 20.20 -26.45
CA GLN A 384 2.00 21.08 -26.42
C GLN A 384 1.72 21.57 -25.01
N TYR A 385 2.15 22.78 -24.67
CA TYR A 385 1.95 23.38 -23.36
C TYR A 385 0.46 23.50 -22.97
N ALA A 386 -0.39 23.94 -23.94
CA ALA A 386 -1.83 24.08 -23.71
C ALA A 386 -2.49 22.74 -23.35
N LYS A 387 -2.11 21.64 -24.05
CA LYS A 387 -2.59 20.29 -23.76
C LYS A 387 -2.25 19.87 -22.32
N LEU A 388 -1.04 20.14 -21.85
CA LEU A 388 -0.64 19.85 -20.48
C LEU A 388 -1.47 20.62 -19.44
N LYS A 389 -1.84 21.88 -19.73
CA LYS A 389 -2.75 22.64 -18.85
C LYS A 389 -4.14 22.01 -18.75
N LEU A 390 -4.68 21.53 -19.87
CA LEU A 390 -5.97 20.82 -19.88
C LEU A 390 -5.88 19.51 -19.10
N HIS A 391 -4.84 18.70 -19.34
CA HIS A 391 -4.63 17.47 -18.59
C HIS A 391 -4.45 17.70 -17.10
N LYS A 392 -3.75 18.76 -16.70
CA LYS A 392 -3.62 19.10 -15.27
C LYS A 392 -4.98 19.30 -14.61
N ARG A 393 -5.89 20.04 -15.25
CA ARG A 393 -7.25 20.28 -14.73
C ARG A 393 -8.06 18.97 -14.66
N ALA A 394 -8.02 18.19 -15.74
CA ALA A 394 -8.73 16.90 -15.80
C ALA A 394 -8.20 15.90 -14.75
N ILE A 395 -6.88 15.82 -14.54
CA ILE A 395 -6.28 14.99 -13.50
C ILE A 395 -6.69 15.48 -12.11
N GLN A 396 -6.68 16.78 -11.86
CA GLN A 396 -7.09 17.35 -10.57
C GLN A 396 -8.54 16.99 -10.25
N GLN A 397 -9.44 17.12 -11.24
CA GLN A 397 -10.85 16.75 -11.10
C GLN A 397 -11.01 15.25 -10.83
N TYR A 398 -10.33 14.41 -11.64
CA TYR A 398 -10.38 12.95 -11.48
C TYR A 398 -9.88 12.49 -10.11
N LEU A 399 -8.76 13.03 -9.64
CA LEU A 399 -8.22 12.70 -8.33
C LEU A 399 -9.20 13.06 -7.21
N SER A 400 -9.84 14.23 -7.30
CA SER A 400 -10.84 14.67 -6.34
C SER A 400 -12.08 13.76 -6.37
N ASP A 401 -12.69 13.58 -7.54
CA ASP A 401 -14.00 12.94 -7.65
C ASP A 401 -13.95 11.42 -7.51
N LYS A 402 -12.88 10.80 -8.04
CA LYS A 402 -12.77 9.33 -8.10
C LYS A 402 -11.90 8.73 -7.02
N LEU A 403 -10.93 9.48 -6.50
CA LEU A 403 -9.94 8.96 -5.57
C LEU A 403 -9.87 9.73 -4.23
N GLY A 404 -10.64 10.79 -4.03
CA GLY A 404 -10.60 11.59 -2.80
C GLY A 404 -9.24 12.28 -2.56
N LEU A 405 -8.44 12.50 -3.63
CA LEU A 405 -7.07 12.99 -3.54
C LEU A 405 -6.92 14.38 -4.12
N THR A 406 -5.95 15.14 -3.61
CA THR A 406 -5.69 16.52 -4.03
C THR A 406 -4.26 16.69 -4.53
N LEU A 407 -4.08 17.38 -5.67
CA LEU A 407 -2.76 17.76 -6.17
C LEU A 407 -2.11 18.79 -5.24
N HIS A 408 -0.80 18.60 -4.97
CA HIS A 408 -0.04 19.56 -4.17
C HIS A 408 0.12 20.91 -4.92
N PRO A 409 -0.44 22.02 -4.40
CA PRO A 409 -0.56 23.28 -5.16
C PRO A 409 0.80 23.86 -5.57
N LYS A 410 1.82 23.78 -4.71
CA LYS A 410 3.14 24.36 -4.96
C LYS A 410 4.09 23.46 -5.75
N LYS A 411 3.86 22.14 -5.80
CA LYS A 411 4.75 21.18 -6.46
C LYS A 411 4.29 20.75 -7.85
N SER A 412 3.02 21.03 -8.22
CA SER A 412 2.45 20.69 -9.52
C SER A 412 2.73 21.78 -10.54
N LYS A 413 3.79 21.61 -11.37
CA LYS A 413 4.33 22.63 -12.28
C LYS A 413 4.55 22.06 -13.68
N ILE A 414 4.42 22.95 -14.70
CA ILE A 414 4.84 22.68 -16.07
C ILE A 414 6.15 23.42 -16.29
N ILE A 415 7.19 22.71 -16.68
CA ILE A 415 8.56 23.20 -16.79
C ILE A 415 9.03 22.97 -18.23
N ASP A 416 9.65 23.98 -18.83
CA ASP A 416 10.37 23.82 -20.09
C ASP A 416 11.67 23.04 -19.83
N GLU A 417 11.92 21.98 -20.60
CA GLU A 417 13.03 21.08 -20.39
C GLU A 417 14.40 21.76 -20.48
N ARG A 418 14.50 22.88 -21.17
CA ARG A 418 15.74 23.66 -21.31
C ARG A 418 16.26 24.19 -19.97
N TYR A 419 15.35 24.49 -19.05
CA TYR A 419 15.71 24.92 -17.70
C TYR A 419 16.10 23.77 -16.78
N GLY A 420 15.79 22.55 -17.17
CA GLY A 420 16.04 21.33 -16.39
C GLY A 420 14.92 20.98 -15.42
N VAL A 421 14.81 19.69 -15.11
CA VAL A 421 13.74 19.10 -14.30
C VAL A 421 14.32 18.31 -13.13
N SER A 422 13.87 18.61 -11.90
CA SER A 422 14.20 17.81 -10.73
C SER A 422 13.20 16.67 -10.58
N PHE A 423 13.71 15.43 -10.47
CA PHE A 423 12.91 14.23 -10.26
C PHE A 423 13.71 13.18 -9.49
N LEU A 424 13.15 12.65 -8.42
CA LEU A 424 13.74 11.57 -7.59
C LEU A 424 15.19 11.82 -7.15
N GLY A 425 15.55 13.05 -6.82
CA GLY A 425 16.89 13.42 -6.37
C GLY A 425 17.90 13.71 -7.51
N ALA A 426 17.46 13.62 -8.77
CA ALA A 426 18.22 14.03 -9.94
C ALA A 426 17.74 15.39 -10.47
N PHE A 427 18.67 16.13 -11.10
CA PHE A 427 18.38 17.31 -11.90
C PHE A 427 18.77 17.03 -13.36
N ILE A 428 17.78 16.85 -14.23
CA ILE A 428 17.96 16.47 -15.63
C ILE A 428 17.92 17.72 -16.50
N LYS A 429 18.99 17.95 -17.26
CA LYS A 429 19.10 18.96 -18.31
C LYS A 429 19.38 18.30 -19.65
N PRO A 430 19.18 19.01 -20.76
CA PRO A 430 19.60 18.52 -22.06
C PRO A 430 21.04 17.99 -22.03
N TYR A 431 21.22 16.73 -22.44
CA TYR A 431 22.50 15.99 -22.50
C TYR A 431 23.23 15.76 -21.16
N ARG A 432 22.66 16.19 -20.00
CA ARG A 432 23.36 16.15 -18.70
C ARG A 432 22.43 15.81 -17.54
N LYS A 433 22.94 14.99 -16.61
CA LYS A 433 22.28 14.70 -15.33
C LYS A 433 23.18 15.09 -14.17
N TYR A 434 22.60 15.75 -13.20
CA TYR A 434 23.25 16.15 -11.96
C TYR A 434 22.45 15.61 -10.76
N ILE A 435 23.10 15.54 -9.61
CA ILE A 435 22.38 15.39 -8.33
C ILE A 435 21.64 16.71 -8.06
N ASP A 436 20.39 16.62 -7.62
CA ASP A 436 19.67 17.84 -7.26
C ASP A 436 20.26 18.50 -6.01
N ASN A 437 19.98 19.80 -5.84
CA ASN A 437 20.55 20.58 -4.75
C ASN A 437 20.18 20.06 -3.35
N LYS A 438 18.97 19.49 -3.19
CA LYS A 438 18.52 18.91 -1.91
C LYS A 438 19.34 17.66 -1.56
N THR A 439 19.50 16.77 -2.51
CA THR A 439 20.31 15.55 -2.35
C THR A 439 21.78 15.90 -2.14
N LYS A 440 22.33 16.87 -2.91
CA LYS A 440 23.71 17.36 -2.73
C LYS A 440 23.93 17.88 -1.31
N ARG A 441 23.08 18.75 -0.80
CA ARG A 441 23.19 19.29 0.58
C ARG A 441 23.13 18.18 1.63
N ARG A 442 22.24 17.19 1.44
CA ARG A 442 22.14 16.04 2.35
C ARG A 442 23.44 15.23 2.37
N ILE A 443 24.02 14.92 1.20
CA ILE A 443 25.29 14.19 1.12
C ILE A 443 26.39 14.97 1.83
N ILE A 444 26.53 16.28 1.59
CA ILE A 444 27.52 17.13 2.26
C ILE A 444 27.37 17.07 3.77
N ARG A 445 26.14 17.26 4.29
CA ARG A 445 25.87 17.19 5.74
C ARG A 445 26.23 15.83 6.33
N LYS A 446 25.82 14.75 5.66
CA LYS A 446 26.09 13.38 6.14
C LYS A 446 27.58 13.04 6.08
N THR A 447 28.29 13.47 5.04
CA THR A 447 29.75 13.30 4.95
C THR A 447 30.49 14.06 6.07
N SER A 448 29.97 15.25 6.46
CA SER A 448 30.54 15.99 7.60
C SER A 448 30.38 15.22 8.92
N ILE A 449 29.20 14.64 9.17
CA ILE A 449 28.93 13.85 10.39
C ILE A 449 29.79 12.56 10.43
N LEU A 450 30.13 11.98 9.27
CA LEU A 450 31.00 10.79 9.23
C LEU A 450 32.39 11.03 9.79
N LYS A 451 32.86 12.27 9.90
CA LYS A 451 34.15 12.60 10.53
C LYS A 451 34.17 12.30 12.04
N ASP A 452 33.01 12.21 12.67
CA ASP A 452 32.89 11.82 14.07
C ASP A 452 32.82 10.29 14.26
N CYS A 453 32.79 9.52 13.15
CA CYS A 453 32.68 8.08 13.17
C CYS A 453 34.06 7.41 13.38
N GLN A 454 34.22 6.69 14.49
CA GLN A 454 35.44 5.97 14.81
C GLN A 454 35.50 4.56 14.17
N ASN A 455 34.38 4.03 13.71
CA ASN A 455 34.34 2.69 13.11
C ASN A 455 34.67 2.76 11.61
N ALA A 456 35.84 2.25 11.25
CA ALA A 456 36.38 2.29 9.89
C ALA A 456 35.49 1.57 8.85
N GLU A 457 34.88 0.43 9.21
CA GLU A 457 33.97 -0.30 8.30
C GLU A 457 32.68 0.46 8.04
N THR A 458 32.09 1.07 9.06
CA THR A 458 30.92 1.94 8.92
C THR A 458 31.23 3.16 8.03
N LEU A 459 32.42 3.73 8.21
CA LEU A 459 32.90 4.85 7.41
C LEU A 459 33.07 4.43 5.94
N ARG A 460 33.74 3.29 5.66
CA ARG A 460 33.91 2.73 4.32
C ARG A 460 32.56 2.46 3.65
N ALA A 461 31.66 1.77 4.34
CA ALA A 461 30.34 1.44 3.81
C ALA A 461 29.52 2.69 3.47
N SER A 462 29.55 3.71 4.34
CA SER A 462 28.83 4.96 4.14
C SER A 462 29.41 5.78 2.97
N ILE A 463 30.73 5.94 2.90
CA ILE A 463 31.39 6.65 1.79
C ILE A 463 31.07 5.96 0.47
N ASN A 464 31.24 4.63 0.39
CA ASN A 464 30.98 3.88 -0.83
C ASN A 464 29.49 3.93 -1.25
N SER A 465 28.56 3.99 -0.30
CA SER A 465 27.15 4.22 -0.59
C SER A 465 26.93 5.58 -1.28
N TYR A 466 27.57 6.66 -0.79
CA TYR A 466 27.48 7.98 -1.43
C TYR A 466 28.17 8.01 -2.79
N LEU A 467 29.33 7.43 -2.93
CA LEU A 467 30.06 7.33 -4.20
C LEU A 467 29.25 6.54 -5.23
N GLY A 468 28.63 5.43 -4.82
CA GLY A 468 27.71 4.64 -5.63
C GLY A 468 26.50 5.44 -6.12
N CYS A 469 25.90 6.24 -5.23
CA CYS A 469 24.83 7.17 -5.61
C CYS A 469 25.34 8.19 -6.65
N MET A 470 26.51 8.78 -6.45
CA MET A 470 27.09 9.81 -7.32
C MET A 470 27.56 9.27 -8.68
N LYS A 471 27.83 7.98 -8.81
CA LYS A 471 28.34 7.33 -10.04
C LYS A 471 27.49 7.62 -11.27
N HIS A 472 26.18 7.80 -11.08
CA HIS A 472 25.20 7.97 -12.16
C HIS A 472 25.05 9.41 -12.67
N TYR A 473 25.81 10.37 -12.11
CA TYR A 473 25.65 11.81 -12.34
C TYR A 473 26.98 12.49 -12.69
N LYS A 474 26.89 13.65 -13.38
CA LYS A 474 28.04 14.54 -13.56
C LYS A 474 28.37 15.29 -12.26
N CYS A 475 29.15 14.69 -11.38
CA CYS A 475 29.44 15.22 -10.05
C CYS A 475 30.93 15.15 -9.67
N CYS A 476 31.86 15.06 -10.65
CA CYS A 476 33.30 15.03 -10.38
C CYS A 476 33.78 16.20 -9.50
N LYS A 477 33.28 17.43 -9.77
CA LYS A 477 33.60 18.58 -8.94
C LYS A 477 33.15 18.40 -7.49
N THR A 478 31.94 17.91 -7.27
CA THR A 478 31.39 17.66 -5.92
C THR A 478 32.14 16.55 -5.19
N LYS A 479 32.53 15.47 -5.89
CA LYS A 479 33.35 14.41 -5.30
C LYS A 479 34.72 14.97 -4.85
N LYS A 480 35.39 15.74 -5.72
CA LYS A 480 36.66 16.39 -5.37
C LYS A 480 36.50 17.37 -4.19
N GLU A 481 35.45 18.18 -4.18
CA GLU A 481 35.15 19.10 -3.06
C GLU A 481 34.97 18.36 -1.72
N LEU A 482 34.36 17.19 -1.73
CA LEU A 482 34.05 16.41 -0.53
C LEU A 482 35.24 15.58 -0.02
N PHE A 483 36.04 15.04 -0.93
CA PHE A 483 36.98 13.98 -0.58
C PHE A 483 38.46 14.30 -0.87
N SER A 484 38.80 15.26 -1.74
CA SER A 484 40.21 15.61 -1.99
C SER A 484 40.74 16.78 -1.19
N LYS A 485 39.82 17.61 -0.63
CA LYS A 485 40.24 18.77 0.17
C LYS A 485 40.44 18.47 1.66
N ASP A 486 40.15 17.25 2.06
CA ASP A 486 40.09 16.85 3.46
C ASP A 486 40.91 15.57 3.65
N THR A 487 42.04 15.71 4.32
CA THR A 487 42.95 14.60 4.61
C THR A 487 42.43 13.66 5.69
N TYR A 488 41.25 13.96 6.29
CA TYR A 488 40.66 13.10 7.33
C TYR A 488 40.52 11.66 6.86
N TRP A 489 40.09 11.46 5.62
CA TRP A 489 39.85 10.13 5.03
C TRP A 489 41.12 9.32 4.86
N GLU A 490 42.25 9.98 4.63
CA GLU A 490 43.57 9.37 4.42
C GLU A 490 44.08 8.64 5.69
N LYS A 491 43.52 8.93 6.85
CA LYS A 491 43.82 8.21 8.09
C LYS A 491 43.30 6.77 8.09
N TYR A 492 42.23 6.50 7.34
CA TYR A 492 41.54 5.21 7.33
C TYR A 492 41.74 4.42 6.06
N GLY A 493 42.06 5.09 4.93
CA GLY A 493 42.18 4.43 3.65
C GLY A 493 42.46 5.40 2.49
N PHE A 494 42.20 4.94 1.29
CA PHE A 494 42.46 5.69 0.07
C PHE A 494 41.32 5.54 -0.94
N PHE A 495 41.24 6.50 -1.85
CA PHE A 495 40.27 6.48 -2.95
C PHE A 495 40.94 5.89 -4.21
N ILE A 496 40.17 5.04 -4.92
CA ILE A 496 40.59 4.49 -6.22
C ILE A 496 39.65 4.97 -7.33
N GLY A 497 40.16 4.96 -8.57
CA GLY A 497 39.37 5.17 -9.78
C GLY A 497 38.63 6.51 -9.82
N ASP A 498 39.31 7.64 -9.63
CA ASP A 498 38.74 9.00 -9.63
C ASP A 498 37.52 9.13 -8.68
N PHE A 499 37.71 8.74 -7.42
CA PHE A 499 36.66 8.66 -6.39
C PHE A 499 35.51 7.72 -6.78
N SER A 500 35.82 6.58 -7.37
CA SER A 500 34.81 5.54 -7.62
C SER A 500 34.55 4.66 -6.39
N ASN A 501 35.59 4.33 -5.64
CA ASN A 501 35.53 3.54 -4.40
C ASN A 501 36.50 4.08 -3.35
N PHE A 502 36.16 3.83 -2.07
CA PHE A 502 37.04 4.04 -0.92
C PHE A 502 37.41 2.70 -0.31
N CYS A 503 38.72 2.46 -0.18
CA CYS A 503 39.30 1.24 0.38
C CYS A 503 39.98 1.56 1.71
N LEU A 504 39.78 0.71 2.71
CA LEU A 504 40.53 0.82 3.98
C LEU A 504 41.98 0.36 3.77
N PHE A 505 42.87 0.90 4.58
CA PHE A 505 44.19 0.28 4.75
C PHE A 505 44.03 -1.10 5.35
N PRO A 506 44.90 -2.07 4.97
CA PRO A 506 44.89 -3.36 5.66
C PRO A 506 45.20 -3.15 7.14
N PRO A 507 44.62 -3.97 8.05
CA PRO A 507 44.96 -3.90 9.44
C PRO A 507 46.49 -4.08 9.60
N ILE A 508 47.10 -3.22 10.42
CA ILE A 508 48.52 -3.40 10.76
C ILE A 508 48.61 -4.69 11.58
N ILE A 509 49.07 -5.75 10.98
CA ILE A 509 49.36 -7.01 11.67
C ILE A 509 50.64 -6.79 12.47
N ASN A 510 50.49 -6.42 13.74
CA ASN A 510 51.64 -6.42 14.65
C ASN A 510 52.09 -7.86 14.85
N GLU A 511 53.40 -8.12 14.91
CA GLU A 511 53.96 -9.43 15.09
C GLU A 511 53.44 -10.20 16.32
N GLN A 512 52.87 -9.50 17.30
CA GLN A 512 52.17 -10.08 18.46
C GLN A 512 50.87 -10.82 18.14
N THR A 513 50.17 -10.43 17.07
CA THR A 513 48.91 -11.07 16.62
C THR A 513 49.16 -12.40 15.90
N ILE A 514 50.37 -12.60 15.36
CA ILE A 514 50.76 -13.85 14.66
C ILE A 514 50.98 -14.99 15.68
N THR A 515 51.26 -14.66 16.95
CA THR A 515 51.52 -15.65 18.00
C THR A 515 50.25 -16.28 18.52
N GLU A 516 49.11 -15.59 18.48
CA GLU A 516 47.83 -16.09 18.93
C GLU A 516 47.13 -17.07 17.96
N TYR A 517 47.55 -17.09 16.68
CA TYR A 517 46.97 -18.01 15.66
C TYR A 517 47.86 -19.24 15.43
N LYS A 518 48.91 -19.47 16.24
CA LYS A 518 49.79 -20.62 16.12
C LYS A 518 49.64 -21.64 17.27
N LEU A 519 48.51 -21.62 17.98
CA LEU A 519 48.15 -22.67 18.96
C LEU A 519 46.93 -23.44 18.50
#